data_7ee30a471f2ee364ca8ec4d0e17867b0
#
_entry.id   7ee30a471f2ee364ca8ec4d0e17867b0
#
_cell.length_a   1.000
_cell.length_b   1.000
_cell.length_c   1.000
_cell.angle_alpha   90.00
_cell.angle_beta   90.00
_cell.angle_gamma   90.00
#
_symmetry.space_group_name_H-M   'P 1'
#
loop_
_entity.id
_entity.type
_entity.pdbx_description
1 polymer ?
#
loop_
_entity_poly.entity_id
_entity_poly.type
_entity_poly.pdbx_seq_one_letter_code
_entity_poly.pdbx_strand_id
1 'polypeptide(L)'
;MKNINVLLAADENYADQLQITIKTTLENLNKKTRVNFIVLSNNLSNSTKLALKKLAHGLHTVEYLDLDPSVFAFCPTNSHINKTAYYRILAPQLLAKRNIDRILYLDVDLLVRHDLTELYDAELNHNIVGAVIDTGQAFALNRLGVDPVVAANNIYFNSGILVIDIKKWNENHITEKTLNYIKHQSHLIIFHDQDALNAVLAGHVQMLHPKWNLQNSIVFRKHRPINEAYDQLISEAIKNPAIVHFTTHEKPWKTLSEHPYLDEYHEELNELEINRGVVNVISAANSAFVEALATSYISILENDSENQYNFYLLPDHLDQRDMLILGSVISRYDNASIKIVKVDEKLLENAVESDRILKSAYYRILAPELLPNINRAIYLDCDIIANTNLHDLWQTSLEGNVLAAVEDAGFHDRLEHMGITHDNSKYFNSGMMLIDLVSWRSQAVTQRVLDYINHNPEKLRFHDQDALNAILYDKWLHLHPKWNAQSNIVLDALVPPRTELLKLYAETRENPKLIHFCGHVKPWHAESKHPYTNVYLKYNKKLREPVRT
;
A
#
# COMPACT_ATOMS: atom_id res chain seq x y z
N MET A 1 16.71 -29.18 10.23
CA MET A 1 15.95 -27.94 9.97
C MET A 1 16.63 -26.85 10.76
N LYS A 2 16.96 -25.74 10.12
CA LYS A 2 17.61 -24.62 10.77
C LYS A 2 16.59 -23.68 11.41
N ASN A 3 16.88 -23.13 12.57
CA ASN A 3 16.04 -22.14 13.22
C ASN A 3 16.77 -20.78 13.22
N ILE A 4 16.11 -19.74 12.76
CA ILE A 4 16.58 -18.35 12.86
C ILE A 4 15.57 -17.51 13.65
N ASN A 5 16.08 -16.59 14.46
CA ASN A 5 15.27 -15.65 15.21
C ASN A 5 15.41 -14.28 14.57
N VAL A 6 14.29 -13.70 14.16
CA VAL A 6 14.22 -12.37 13.54
C VAL A 6 13.45 -11.44 14.47
N LEU A 7 14.08 -10.34 14.83
CA LEU A 7 13.51 -9.31 15.69
C LEU A 7 13.07 -8.12 14.84
N LEU A 8 11.88 -7.65 15.08
CA LEU A 8 11.26 -6.50 14.39
C LEU A 8 10.69 -5.55 15.44
N ALA A 9 10.63 -4.26 15.13
CA ALA A 9 9.99 -3.27 16.01
C ALA A 9 9.03 -2.40 15.18
N ALA A 10 7.75 -2.36 15.57
CA ALA A 10 6.72 -1.61 14.85
C ALA A 10 5.60 -1.14 15.77
N ASP A 11 4.94 -0.06 15.35
CA ASP A 11 3.62 0.35 15.82
C ASP A 11 2.57 0.16 14.71
N GLU A 12 1.30 0.45 15.01
CA GLU A 12 0.20 0.26 14.05
C GLU A 12 0.35 1.11 12.78
N ASN A 13 1.06 2.24 12.83
CA ASN A 13 1.29 3.09 11.65
C ASN A 13 2.21 2.41 10.61
N TYR A 14 2.97 1.41 11.03
CA TYR A 14 3.87 0.61 10.19
C TYR A 14 3.39 -0.84 10.02
N ALA A 15 2.09 -1.10 10.23
CA ALA A 15 1.51 -2.44 10.14
C ALA A 15 1.68 -3.08 8.76
N ASP A 16 1.51 -2.32 7.68
CA ASP A 16 1.67 -2.82 6.31
C ASP A 16 3.13 -3.12 5.99
N GLN A 17 4.05 -2.22 6.36
CA GLN A 17 5.48 -2.39 6.20
C GLN A 17 5.99 -3.63 6.95
N LEU A 18 5.54 -3.82 8.19
CA LEU A 18 5.84 -5.01 8.99
C LEU A 18 5.37 -6.28 8.30
N GLN A 19 4.15 -6.28 7.73
CA GLN A 19 3.62 -7.41 6.99
C GLN A 19 4.43 -7.70 5.72
N ILE A 20 4.82 -6.66 4.95
CA ILE A 20 5.65 -6.79 3.75
C ILE A 20 7.02 -7.37 4.11
N THR A 21 7.68 -6.85 5.15
CA THR A 21 8.98 -7.36 5.58
C THR A 21 8.91 -8.83 5.99
N ILE A 22 7.86 -9.26 6.72
CA ILE A 22 7.65 -10.67 7.08
C ILE A 22 7.32 -11.51 5.85
N LYS A 23 6.40 -11.06 4.98
CA LYS A 23 5.99 -11.75 3.75
C LYS A 23 7.20 -12.02 2.86
N THR A 24 7.94 -10.98 2.49
CA THR A 24 9.11 -11.10 1.61
C THR A 24 10.23 -11.92 2.23
N THR A 25 10.39 -11.89 3.56
CA THR A 25 11.30 -12.81 4.26
C THR A 25 10.88 -14.25 4.04
N LEU A 26 9.61 -14.59 4.23
CA LEU A 26 9.10 -15.95 4.13
C LEU A 26 9.17 -16.51 2.70
N GLU A 27 8.89 -15.69 1.69
CA GLU A 27 8.92 -16.06 0.28
C GLU A 27 10.32 -16.38 -0.23
N ASN A 28 11.32 -15.68 0.29
CA ASN A 28 12.72 -15.88 -0.09
C ASN A 28 13.48 -16.84 0.82
N LEU A 29 12.81 -17.41 1.82
CA LEU A 29 13.45 -18.31 2.78
C LEU A 29 13.65 -19.72 2.23
N ASN A 30 14.78 -20.33 2.55
CA ASN A 30 15.01 -21.74 2.25
C ASN A 30 13.97 -22.64 2.95
N LYS A 31 13.35 -23.56 2.20
CA LYS A 31 12.32 -24.50 2.68
C LYS A 31 12.74 -25.34 3.90
N LYS A 32 14.04 -25.45 4.20
CA LYS A 32 14.59 -26.18 5.35
C LYS A 32 14.83 -25.28 6.56
N THR A 33 14.48 -24.00 6.48
CA THR A 33 14.66 -23.03 7.55
C THR A 33 13.32 -22.68 8.19
N ARG A 34 13.31 -22.63 9.51
CA ARG A 34 12.20 -22.10 10.32
C ARG A 34 12.57 -20.70 10.82
N VAL A 35 11.65 -19.76 10.76
CA VAL A 35 11.81 -18.43 11.37
C VAL A 35 10.90 -18.31 12.57
N ASN A 36 11.46 -17.78 13.65
CA ASN A 36 10.71 -17.23 14.77
C ASN A 36 10.81 -15.71 14.70
N PHE A 37 9.72 -15.04 14.32
CA PHE A 37 9.61 -13.59 14.36
C PHE A 37 9.23 -13.14 15.76
N ILE A 38 9.98 -12.19 16.31
CA ILE A 38 9.73 -11.55 17.59
C ILE A 38 9.45 -10.09 17.32
N VAL A 39 8.21 -9.66 17.52
CA VAL A 39 7.77 -8.29 17.23
C VAL A 39 7.67 -7.49 18.53
N LEU A 40 8.49 -6.46 18.64
CA LEU A 40 8.44 -5.49 19.72
C LEU A 40 7.42 -4.42 19.38
N SER A 41 6.41 -4.23 20.22
CA SER A 41 5.36 -3.25 19.98
C SER A 41 4.72 -2.79 21.29
N ASN A 42 3.93 -1.72 21.23
CA ASN A 42 3.11 -1.27 22.35
C ASN A 42 1.62 -1.10 21.98
N ASN A 43 1.26 -1.18 20.70
CA ASN A 43 -0.09 -0.81 20.26
C ASN A 43 -0.56 -1.50 18.96
N LEU A 44 0.02 -2.64 18.58
CA LEU A 44 -0.49 -3.37 17.42
C LEU A 44 -1.92 -3.87 17.67
N SER A 45 -2.80 -3.60 16.71
CA SER A 45 -4.19 -4.04 16.76
C SER A 45 -4.33 -5.56 16.70
N ASN A 46 -5.45 -6.10 17.18
CA ASN A 46 -5.73 -7.54 17.09
C ASN A 46 -5.85 -8.00 15.62
N SER A 47 -6.35 -7.16 14.73
CA SER A 47 -6.42 -7.45 13.29
C SER A 47 -5.04 -7.60 12.69
N THR A 48 -4.11 -6.69 12.98
CA THR A 48 -2.72 -6.77 12.53
C THR A 48 -2.03 -8.02 13.09
N LYS A 49 -2.18 -8.30 14.39
CA LYS A 49 -1.63 -9.51 15.01
C LYS A 49 -2.16 -10.80 14.36
N LEU A 50 -3.45 -10.82 13.99
CA LEU A 50 -4.05 -11.96 13.30
C LEU A 50 -3.51 -12.10 11.87
N ALA A 51 -3.37 -11.01 11.12
CA ALA A 51 -2.80 -11.01 9.78
C ALA A 51 -1.36 -11.55 9.77
N LEU A 52 -0.52 -11.09 10.70
CA LEU A 52 0.86 -11.58 10.86
C LEU A 52 0.91 -13.07 11.20
N LYS A 53 -0.01 -13.55 12.04
CA LYS A 53 -0.12 -14.97 12.36
C LYS A 53 -0.56 -15.82 11.16
N LYS A 54 -1.40 -15.28 10.28
CA LYS A 54 -1.77 -15.94 9.02
C LYS A 54 -0.60 -16.02 8.04
N LEU A 55 0.23 -14.97 7.96
CA LEU A 55 1.44 -14.98 7.14
C LEU A 55 2.45 -16.01 7.63
N ALA A 56 2.75 -16.03 8.92
CA ALA A 56 3.71 -16.96 9.52
C ALA A 56 3.05 -18.33 9.87
N HIS A 57 2.42 -18.96 8.87
CA HIS A 57 1.79 -20.26 9.06
C HIS A 57 2.77 -21.44 8.95
N GLY A 58 2.32 -22.62 9.34
CA GLY A 58 3.09 -23.86 9.22
C GLY A 58 4.22 -23.96 10.24
N LEU A 59 5.47 -23.91 9.79
CA LEU A 59 6.66 -24.06 10.64
C LEU A 59 7.12 -22.75 11.29
N HIS A 60 6.65 -21.60 10.78
CA HIS A 60 7.06 -20.29 11.24
C HIS A 60 6.19 -19.78 12.39
N THR A 61 6.74 -18.90 13.22
CA THR A 61 6.01 -18.36 14.39
C THR A 61 6.17 -16.86 14.47
N VAL A 62 5.15 -16.17 15.01
CA VAL A 62 5.22 -14.75 15.40
C VAL A 62 4.89 -14.65 16.88
N GLU A 63 5.81 -14.06 17.63
CA GLU A 63 5.64 -13.72 19.04
C GLU A 63 5.63 -12.21 19.22
N TYR A 64 4.87 -11.72 20.19
CA TYR A 64 4.76 -10.29 20.50
C TYR A 64 5.36 -10.02 21.88
N LEU A 65 6.18 -8.97 21.96
CA LEU A 65 6.67 -8.41 23.20
C LEU A 65 6.22 -6.97 23.31
N ASP A 66 5.21 -6.76 24.14
CA ASP A 66 4.71 -5.42 24.41
C ASP A 66 5.68 -4.68 25.34
N LEU A 67 6.17 -3.53 24.89
CA LEU A 67 7.09 -2.69 25.65
C LEU A 67 6.42 -1.39 26.07
N ASP A 68 6.65 -1.01 27.33
CA ASP A 68 6.21 0.29 27.83
C ASP A 68 7.10 1.40 27.24
N PRO A 69 6.56 2.31 26.40
CA PRO A 69 7.32 3.39 25.81
C PRO A 69 7.81 4.42 26.84
N SER A 70 7.32 4.40 28.08
CA SER A 70 7.75 5.28 29.16
C SER A 70 9.22 5.07 29.53
N VAL A 71 9.76 3.87 29.33
CA VAL A 71 11.18 3.56 29.52
C VAL A 71 12.09 4.46 28.68
N PHE A 72 11.60 4.93 27.53
CA PHE A 72 12.29 5.83 26.61
C PHE A 72 11.77 7.28 26.67
N ALA A 73 11.17 7.70 27.80
CA ALA A 73 10.62 9.05 27.95
C ALA A 73 11.68 10.16 27.75
N PHE A 74 12.93 9.87 28.10
CA PHE A 74 14.06 10.78 27.97
C PHE A 74 14.75 10.75 26.60
N CYS A 75 14.40 9.81 25.72
CA CYS A 75 15.00 9.69 24.40
C CYS A 75 14.44 10.75 23.45
N PRO A 76 15.28 11.42 22.65
CA PRO A 76 14.83 12.39 21.66
C PRO A 76 14.00 11.70 20.58
N THR A 77 12.91 12.35 20.17
CA THR A 77 12.03 11.91 19.07
C THR A 77 11.74 13.08 18.14
N ASN A 78 11.34 12.81 16.91
CA ASN A 78 10.90 13.84 15.95
C ASN A 78 9.69 13.34 15.14
N SER A 79 9.27 14.10 14.11
CA SER A 79 8.13 13.75 13.25
C SER A 79 8.30 12.43 12.46
N HIS A 80 9.52 11.90 12.35
CA HIS A 80 9.84 10.71 11.55
C HIS A 80 10.26 9.51 12.38
N ILE A 81 10.75 9.73 13.62
CA ILE A 81 11.25 8.68 14.50
C ILE A 81 10.52 8.76 15.84
N ASN A 82 9.78 7.71 16.13
CA ASN A 82 9.08 7.51 17.39
C ASN A 82 9.91 6.65 18.36
N LYS A 83 9.38 6.40 19.56
CA LYS A 83 10.06 5.60 20.58
C LYS A 83 10.32 4.15 20.20
N THR A 84 9.60 3.64 19.21
CA THR A 84 9.74 2.24 18.72
C THR A 84 11.14 1.98 18.17
N ALA A 85 11.80 2.99 17.59
CA ALA A 85 13.18 2.86 17.11
C ALA A 85 14.18 2.47 18.21
N TYR A 86 13.92 2.89 19.45
CA TYR A 86 14.80 2.57 20.59
C TYR A 86 14.57 1.16 21.17
N TYR A 87 13.50 0.45 20.77
CA TYR A 87 13.18 -0.87 21.30
C TYR A 87 14.27 -1.90 21.04
N ARG A 88 15.00 -1.76 19.91
CA ARG A 88 16.13 -2.64 19.57
C ARG A 88 17.25 -2.63 20.64
N ILE A 89 17.40 -1.56 21.40
CA ILE A 89 18.42 -1.43 22.45
C ILE A 89 18.13 -2.36 23.64
N LEU A 90 16.85 -2.52 24.01
CA LEU A 90 16.44 -3.37 25.13
C LEU A 90 16.32 -4.85 24.76
N ALA A 91 16.09 -5.13 23.50
CA ALA A 91 15.74 -6.47 23.05
C ALA A 91 16.74 -7.57 23.44
N PRO A 92 18.07 -7.41 23.28
CA PRO A 92 19.00 -8.47 23.64
C PRO A 92 18.99 -8.79 25.14
N GLN A 93 18.74 -7.80 26.01
CA GLN A 93 18.62 -8.01 27.44
C GLN A 93 17.33 -8.79 27.80
N LEU A 94 16.22 -8.51 27.12
CA LEU A 94 14.95 -9.21 27.32
C LEU A 94 15.02 -10.65 26.82
N LEU A 95 15.73 -10.88 25.71
CA LEU A 95 15.84 -12.19 25.06
C LEU A 95 16.86 -13.11 25.70
N ALA A 96 17.81 -12.60 26.47
CA ALA A 96 18.78 -13.42 27.21
C ALA A 96 18.12 -14.48 28.12
N LYS A 97 16.93 -14.18 28.66
CA LYS A 97 16.14 -15.09 29.50
C LYS A 97 15.44 -16.22 28.72
N ARG A 98 15.51 -16.20 27.37
CA ARG A 98 14.80 -17.12 26.47
C ARG A 98 15.71 -18.14 25.79
N ASN A 99 16.97 -18.25 26.22
CA ASN A 99 17.99 -19.12 25.63
C ASN A 99 18.18 -18.86 24.11
N ILE A 100 18.14 -17.60 23.72
CA ILE A 100 18.42 -17.14 22.36
C ILE A 100 19.83 -16.53 22.38
N ASP A 101 20.78 -17.15 21.71
CA ASP A 101 22.17 -16.71 21.68
C ASP A 101 22.43 -15.67 20.58
N ARG A 102 21.66 -15.73 19.50
CA ARG A 102 21.79 -14.89 18.31
C ARG A 102 20.43 -14.42 17.80
N ILE A 103 20.38 -13.16 17.36
CA ILE A 103 19.20 -12.59 16.72
C ILE A 103 19.58 -11.74 15.52
N LEU A 104 18.73 -11.76 14.49
CA LEU A 104 18.78 -10.85 13.37
C LEU A 104 17.73 -9.77 13.60
N TYR A 105 18.15 -8.54 13.89
CA TYR A 105 17.26 -7.39 13.93
C TYR A 105 17.06 -6.83 12.52
N LEU A 106 15.82 -6.56 12.18
CA LEU A 106 15.41 -5.91 10.93
C LEU A 106 14.48 -4.73 11.23
N ASP A 107 14.74 -3.58 10.61
CA ASP A 107 13.72 -2.54 10.48
C ASP A 107 12.54 -3.06 9.65
N VAL A 108 11.43 -2.38 9.65
CA VAL A 108 10.21 -2.84 8.95
C VAL A 108 10.00 -2.19 7.57
N ASP A 109 10.83 -1.24 7.21
CA ASP A 109 10.83 -0.57 5.91
C ASP A 109 11.80 -1.23 4.91
N LEU A 110 11.65 -2.55 4.75
CA LEU A 110 12.52 -3.41 3.97
C LEU A 110 11.75 -4.22 2.91
N LEU A 111 12.45 -4.51 1.80
CA LEU A 111 12.15 -5.65 0.92
C LEU A 111 13.27 -6.68 1.06
N VAL A 112 12.93 -7.87 1.52
CA VAL A 112 13.86 -9.01 1.59
C VAL A 112 13.76 -9.79 0.29
N ARG A 113 14.89 -9.97 -0.41
CA ARG A 113 14.96 -10.56 -1.75
C ARG A 113 15.79 -11.83 -1.84
N HIS A 114 16.50 -12.17 -0.76
CA HIS A 114 17.31 -13.40 -0.65
C HIS A 114 17.12 -14.08 0.71
N ASP A 115 17.49 -15.34 0.77
CA ASP A 115 17.47 -16.15 2.00
C ASP A 115 18.33 -15.50 3.10
N LEU A 116 17.72 -15.19 4.23
CA LEU A 116 18.38 -14.57 5.38
C LEU A 116 19.31 -15.52 6.16
N THR A 117 19.35 -16.80 5.82
CA THR A 117 20.16 -17.80 6.51
C THR A 117 21.65 -17.46 6.46
N GLU A 118 22.14 -17.00 5.31
CA GLU A 118 23.54 -16.56 5.15
C GLU A 118 23.86 -15.37 6.05
N LEU A 119 22.97 -14.37 6.09
CA LEU A 119 23.12 -13.20 6.96
C LEU A 119 23.09 -13.59 8.43
N TYR A 120 22.12 -14.42 8.82
CA TYR A 120 22.00 -14.90 10.21
C TYR A 120 23.25 -15.64 10.68
N ASP A 121 23.94 -16.38 9.79
CA ASP A 121 25.16 -17.14 10.07
C ASP A 121 26.45 -16.35 9.95
N ALA A 122 26.39 -15.09 9.57
CA ALA A 122 27.58 -14.27 9.39
C ALA A 122 28.54 -14.40 10.60
N GLU A 123 29.80 -14.66 10.32
CA GLU A 123 30.82 -14.76 11.37
C GLU A 123 31.09 -13.39 11.98
N LEU A 124 30.84 -13.27 13.26
CA LEU A 124 31.08 -12.04 14.01
C LEU A 124 32.48 -11.97 14.62
N ASN A 125 33.24 -13.08 14.58
CA ASN A 125 34.57 -13.19 15.20
C ASN A 125 34.52 -12.77 16.66
N HIS A 126 35.35 -11.77 17.05
CA HIS A 126 35.35 -11.18 18.38
C HIS A 126 34.30 -10.08 18.58
N ASN A 127 33.63 -9.65 17.50
CA ASN A 127 32.66 -8.57 17.53
C ASN A 127 31.36 -8.94 18.22
N ILE A 128 30.62 -7.92 18.65
CA ILE A 128 29.31 -8.04 19.34
C ILE A 128 28.18 -8.05 18.32
N VAL A 129 28.32 -7.24 17.27
CA VAL A 129 27.32 -7.11 16.21
C VAL A 129 27.95 -7.22 14.81
N GLY A 130 27.15 -7.66 13.85
CA GLY A 130 27.40 -7.50 12.43
C GLY A 130 26.45 -6.45 11.86
N ALA A 131 26.97 -5.51 11.07
CA ALA A 131 26.19 -4.43 10.46
C ALA A 131 26.80 -3.97 9.13
N VAL A 132 26.00 -3.25 8.33
CA VAL A 132 26.46 -2.63 7.08
C VAL A 132 26.77 -1.16 7.31
N ILE A 133 27.80 -0.65 6.65
CA ILE A 133 28.20 0.76 6.73
C ILE A 133 27.01 1.67 6.37
N ASP A 134 26.78 2.73 7.14
CA ASP A 134 25.93 3.83 6.70
C ASP A 134 26.73 4.72 5.74
N THR A 135 26.48 4.58 4.45
CA THR A 135 27.28 5.26 3.42
C THR A 135 27.05 6.77 3.39
N GLY A 136 25.95 7.26 3.99
CA GLY A 136 25.68 8.69 4.16
C GLY A 136 26.45 9.30 5.35
N GLN A 137 26.84 8.48 6.34
CA GLN A 137 27.42 8.90 7.61
C GLN A 137 28.73 8.17 7.98
N ALA A 138 29.40 7.52 7.03
CA ALA A 138 30.52 6.61 7.28
C ALA A 138 31.60 7.14 8.24
N PHE A 139 31.81 8.44 8.30
CA PHE A 139 32.87 9.10 9.11
C PHE A 139 32.30 9.88 10.30
N ALA A 140 31.10 9.59 10.75
CA ALA A 140 30.42 10.36 11.81
C ALA A 140 30.92 10.07 13.26
N LEU A 141 31.72 9.03 13.48
CA LEU A 141 32.17 8.62 14.83
C LEU A 141 32.87 9.74 15.63
N ASN A 142 33.67 10.60 14.97
CA ASN A 142 34.34 11.74 15.63
C ASN A 142 33.31 12.70 16.24
N ARG A 143 32.17 12.92 15.60
CA ARG A 143 31.09 13.79 16.11
C ARG A 143 30.49 13.26 17.42
N LEU A 144 30.50 11.95 17.58
CA LEU A 144 29.89 11.26 18.73
C LEU A 144 30.78 11.21 19.97
N GLY A 145 31.94 11.85 19.96
CA GLY A 145 32.87 11.83 21.08
C GLY A 145 33.55 10.48 21.32
N VAL A 146 33.60 9.62 20.30
CA VAL A 146 34.37 8.37 20.33
C VAL A 146 35.83 8.71 20.36
N ASP A 147 36.63 7.92 21.12
CA ASP A 147 38.08 8.08 21.16
C ASP A 147 38.67 8.23 19.76
N PRO A 148 39.50 9.24 19.49
CA PRO A 148 39.99 9.53 18.14
C PRO A 148 40.73 8.35 17.48
N VAL A 149 41.44 7.53 18.24
CA VAL A 149 42.15 6.35 17.73
C VAL A 149 41.15 5.28 17.33
N VAL A 150 40.12 5.08 18.15
CA VAL A 150 39.01 4.15 17.83
C VAL A 150 38.23 4.66 16.64
N ALA A 151 37.87 5.94 16.59
CA ALA A 151 37.14 6.54 15.50
C ALA A 151 37.89 6.49 14.16
N ALA A 152 39.20 6.65 14.16
CA ALA A 152 40.06 6.58 12.97
C ALA A 152 40.13 5.17 12.37
N ASN A 153 39.93 4.13 13.18
CA ASN A 153 40.04 2.73 12.80
C ASN A 153 38.68 2.04 12.60
N ASN A 154 37.57 2.75 12.77
CA ASN A 154 36.23 2.20 12.68
C ASN A 154 35.33 3.08 11.80
N ILE A 155 34.25 2.49 11.30
CA ILE A 155 33.31 3.13 10.38
C ILE A 155 31.91 3.10 11.01
N TYR A 156 31.15 4.16 10.80
CA TYR A 156 29.80 4.30 11.28
C TYR A 156 28.86 3.36 10.48
N PHE A 157 28.00 2.61 11.17
CA PHE A 157 27.10 1.62 10.59
C PHE A 157 25.65 2.08 10.65
N ASN A 158 24.83 1.54 9.74
CA ASN A 158 23.39 1.68 9.74
C ASN A 158 22.76 0.66 10.70
N SER A 159 21.91 1.12 11.62
CA SER A 159 21.30 0.29 12.67
C SER A 159 20.06 -0.49 12.25
N GLY A 160 19.57 -0.32 11.02
CA GLY A 160 18.33 -0.95 10.56
C GLY A 160 18.43 -2.46 10.33
N ILE A 161 19.65 -2.99 10.18
CA ILE A 161 19.90 -4.43 10.03
C ILE A 161 21.11 -4.81 10.88
N LEU A 162 20.89 -5.65 11.90
CA LEU A 162 21.93 -6.05 12.85
C LEU A 162 21.89 -7.56 13.10
N VAL A 163 23.01 -8.23 12.94
CA VAL A 163 23.24 -9.57 13.49
C VAL A 163 23.83 -9.40 14.87
N ILE A 164 23.14 -9.84 15.92
CA ILE A 164 23.52 -9.58 17.32
C ILE A 164 23.89 -10.88 18.04
N ASP A 165 25.07 -10.93 18.64
CA ASP A 165 25.47 -11.91 19.66
C ASP A 165 24.91 -11.44 21.01
N ILE A 166 23.82 -12.06 21.46
CA ILE A 166 23.10 -11.66 22.69
C ILE A 166 23.96 -11.86 23.93
N LYS A 167 24.79 -12.90 23.97
CA LYS A 167 25.66 -13.17 25.10
C LYS A 167 26.69 -12.07 25.24
N LYS A 168 27.45 -11.78 24.18
CA LYS A 168 28.45 -10.69 24.20
C LYS A 168 27.81 -9.33 24.47
N TRP A 169 26.62 -9.04 23.91
CA TRP A 169 25.91 -7.81 24.19
C TRP A 169 25.64 -7.59 25.68
N ASN A 170 25.14 -8.64 26.36
CA ASN A 170 24.81 -8.56 27.78
C ASN A 170 26.09 -8.56 28.67
N GLU A 171 27.10 -9.37 28.36
CA GLU A 171 28.37 -9.39 29.06
C GLU A 171 29.10 -8.05 29.01
N ASN A 172 28.93 -7.32 27.92
CA ASN A 172 29.51 -5.98 27.73
C ASN A 172 28.59 -4.83 28.17
N HIS A 173 27.42 -5.12 28.74
CA HIS A 173 26.44 -4.13 29.22
C HIS A 173 26.06 -3.08 28.18
N ILE A 174 25.86 -3.50 26.91
CA ILE A 174 25.64 -2.58 25.79
C ILE A 174 24.34 -1.79 25.98
N THR A 175 23.26 -2.43 26.47
CA THR A 175 21.99 -1.74 26.75
C THR A 175 22.19 -0.56 27.71
N GLU A 176 22.80 -0.80 28.87
CA GLU A 176 22.99 0.21 29.89
C GLU A 176 23.91 1.33 29.39
N LYS A 177 25.02 0.98 28.72
CA LYS A 177 25.93 1.95 28.11
C LYS A 177 25.26 2.84 27.10
N THR A 178 24.39 2.25 26.22
CA THR A 178 23.68 2.99 25.18
C THR A 178 22.64 3.94 25.77
N LEU A 179 21.82 3.48 26.72
CA LEU A 179 20.86 4.34 27.42
C LEU A 179 21.55 5.47 28.21
N ASN A 180 22.69 5.17 28.86
CA ASN A 180 23.48 6.16 29.55
C ASN A 180 24.09 7.21 28.59
N TYR A 181 24.57 6.77 27.42
CA TYR A 181 25.03 7.66 26.36
C TYR A 181 23.91 8.60 25.89
N ILE A 182 22.72 8.09 25.59
CA ILE A 182 21.57 8.89 25.18
C ILE A 182 21.23 9.95 26.26
N LYS A 183 21.24 9.54 27.52
CA LYS A 183 20.90 10.44 28.64
C LYS A 183 21.89 11.59 28.83
N HIS A 184 23.19 11.33 28.66
CA HIS A 184 24.23 12.31 29.00
C HIS A 184 24.85 13.01 27.78
N GLN A 185 24.70 12.45 26.58
CA GLN A 185 25.29 12.97 25.34
C GLN A 185 24.21 13.30 24.28
N SER A 186 22.99 13.60 24.72
CA SER A 186 21.85 13.90 23.81
C SER A 186 22.16 15.03 22.82
N HIS A 187 23.01 15.98 23.18
CA HIS A 187 23.43 17.10 22.32
C HIS A 187 24.31 16.67 21.12
N LEU A 188 24.89 15.46 21.15
CA LEU A 188 25.66 14.86 20.03
C LEU A 188 24.80 14.03 19.13
N ILE A 189 23.56 13.69 19.54
CA ILE A 189 22.67 12.78 18.83
C ILE A 189 21.90 13.53 17.75
N ILE A 190 22.07 13.10 16.50
CA ILE A 190 21.30 13.54 15.32
C ILE A 190 20.43 12.39 14.80
N PHE A 191 21.00 11.18 14.73
CA PHE A 191 20.36 9.97 14.20
C PHE A 191 19.92 9.01 15.33
N HIS A 192 19.37 9.55 16.41
CA HIS A 192 18.66 8.87 17.48
C HIS A 192 19.43 7.65 18.05
N ASP A 193 18.80 6.47 18.02
CA ASP A 193 19.37 5.20 18.50
C ASP A 193 20.62 4.79 17.71
N GLN A 194 20.67 5.07 16.41
CA GLN A 194 21.80 4.74 15.55
C GLN A 194 23.09 5.43 16.02
N ASP A 195 23.02 6.71 16.36
CA ASP A 195 24.18 7.45 16.89
C ASP A 195 24.66 6.85 18.20
N ALA A 196 23.76 6.56 19.12
CA ALA A 196 24.09 6.01 20.43
C ALA A 196 24.70 4.60 20.32
N LEU A 197 24.16 3.76 19.44
CA LEU A 197 24.70 2.42 19.17
C LEU A 197 26.09 2.51 18.54
N ASN A 198 26.30 3.41 17.58
CA ASN A 198 27.62 3.63 16.97
C ASN A 198 28.68 4.13 17.96
N ALA A 199 28.29 5.03 18.87
CA ALA A 199 29.20 5.51 19.90
C ALA A 199 29.66 4.42 20.86
N VAL A 200 28.75 3.53 21.26
CA VAL A 200 29.01 2.47 22.26
C VAL A 200 29.66 1.23 21.64
N LEU A 201 29.30 0.89 20.41
CA LEU A 201 29.79 -0.31 19.71
C LEU A 201 31.04 -0.07 18.86
N ALA A 202 31.57 1.16 18.79
CA ALA A 202 32.80 1.43 18.05
C ALA A 202 33.94 0.48 18.45
N GLY A 203 34.52 -0.22 17.46
CA GLY A 203 35.55 -1.26 17.70
C GLY A 203 34.98 -2.67 17.95
N HIS A 204 33.68 -2.85 17.99
CA HIS A 204 33.01 -4.13 18.26
C HIS A 204 32.00 -4.53 17.15
N VAL A 205 32.21 -4.06 15.94
CA VAL A 205 31.30 -4.27 14.80
C VAL A 205 32.00 -5.03 13.67
N GLN A 206 31.42 -6.16 13.26
CA GLN A 206 31.81 -6.85 12.05
C GLN A 206 31.09 -6.19 10.86
N MET A 207 31.85 -5.61 9.93
CA MET A 207 31.27 -5.04 8.71
C MET A 207 30.80 -6.15 7.78
N LEU A 208 29.54 -6.06 7.36
CA LEU A 208 28.87 -6.99 6.46
C LEU A 208 28.85 -6.45 5.02
N HIS A 209 28.62 -7.35 4.05
CA HIS A 209 28.48 -6.97 2.65
C HIS A 209 27.28 -6.03 2.43
N PRO A 210 27.41 -4.93 1.64
CA PRO A 210 26.34 -3.95 1.40
C PRO A 210 25.05 -4.55 0.80
N LYS A 211 25.12 -5.72 0.13
CA LYS A 211 23.92 -6.42 -0.37
C LYS A 211 22.85 -6.65 0.70
N TRP A 212 23.26 -6.75 1.97
CA TRP A 212 22.37 -7.01 3.10
C TRP A 212 21.69 -5.74 3.65
N ASN A 213 22.02 -4.58 3.14
CA ASN A 213 21.39 -3.31 3.52
C ASN A 213 21.61 -2.27 2.41
N LEU A 214 20.90 -2.44 1.27
CA LEU A 214 20.98 -1.50 0.17
C LEU A 214 20.16 -0.24 0.52
N GLN A 215 20.83 0.77 1.03
CA GLN A 215 20.25 2.03 1.54
C GLN A 215 19.97 3.02 0.41
N ASN A 216 19.04 3.97 0.64
CA ASN A 216 18.72 5.04 -0.32
C ASN A 216 19.95 5.87 -0.72
N SER A 217 20.92 6.09 0.19
CA SER A 217 22.17 6.77 -0.14
C SER A 217 22.97 6.08 -1.24
N ILE A 218 22.90 4.75 -1.29
CA ILE A 218 23.52 3.92 -2.36
C ILE A 218 22.65 3.96 -3.62
N VAL A 219 21.36 3.71 -3.48
CA VAL A 219 20.40 3.64 -4.59
C VAL A 219 20.41 4.93 -5.42
N PHE A 220 20.36 6.09 -4.74
CA PHE A 220 20.37 7.40 -5.39
C PHE A 220 21.77 7.97 -5.64
N ARG A 221 22.83 7.17 -5.44
CA ARG A 221 24.23 7.57 -5.62
C ARG A 221 24.62 8.83 -4.86
N LYS A 222 24.05 9.02 -3.66
CA LYS A 222 24.32 10.16 -2.77
C LYS A 222 25.38 9.83 -1.69
N HIS A 223 26.09 8.72 -1.83
CA HIS A 223 27.13 8.28 -0.91
C HIS A 223 28.51 8.85 -1.28
N ARG A 224 29.35 9.04 -0.27
CA ARG A 224 30.76 9.36 -0.47
C ARG A 224 31.57 8.06 -0.69
N PRO A 225 32.59 8.06 -1.55
CA PRO A 225 33.52 6.94 -1.62
C PRO A 225 34.12 6.61 -0.26
N ILE A 226 34.23 5.33 0.04
CA ILE A 226 34.82 4.86 1.31
C ILE A 226 36.25 4.38 1.06
N ASN A 227 36.40 3.41 0.22
CA ASN A 227 37.65 2.93 -0.36
C ASN A 227 37.33 2.03 -1.57
N GLU A 228 38.33 1.78 -2.41
CA GLU A 228 38.16 1.06 -3.68
C GLU A 228 37.51 -0.34 -3.48
N ALA A 229 37.93 -1.09 -2.47
CA ALA A 229 37.41 -2.42 -2.20
C ALA A 229 35.93 -2.38 -1.80
N TYR A 230 35.53 -1.43 -0.92
CA TYR A 230 34.15 -1.31 -0.49
C TYR A 230 33.24 -0.75 -1.61
N ASP A 231 33.75 0.17 -2.43
CA ASP A 231 33.04 0.75 -3.55
C ASP A 231 32.76 -0.32 -4.64
N GLN A 232 33.64 -1.32 -4.77
CA GLN A 232 33.37 -2.51 -5.58
C GLN A 232 32.22 -3.34 -5.00
N LEU A 233 32.21 -3.61 -3.69
CA LEU A 233 31.12 -4.31 -3.01
C LEU A 233 29.77 -3.58 -3.15
N ILE A 234 29.76 -2.24 -3.09
CA ILE A 234 28.58 -1.42 -3.37
C ILE A 234 28.08 -1.66 -4.81
N SER A 235 28.98 -1.70 -5.77
CA SER A 235 28.64 -1.93 -7.17
C SER A 235 28.03 -3.32 -7.41
N GLU A 236 28.46 -4.32 -6.66
CA GLU A 236 27.88 -5.67 -6.64
C GLU A 236 26.49 -5.66 -5.97
N ALA A 237 26.36 -4.97 -4.83
CA ALA A 237 25.10 -4.86 -4.09
C ALA A 237 23.99 -4.18 -4.91
N ILE A 238 24.31 -3.16 -5.70
CA ILE A 238 23.34 -2.47 -6.59
C ILE A 238 22.78 -3.44 -7.64
N LYS A 239 23.61 -4.34 -8.16
CA LYS A 239 23.20 -5.29 -9.22
C LYS A 239 22.28 -6.38 -8.67
N ASN A 240 22.51 -6.84 -7.45
CA ASN A 240 21.78 -7.95 -6.83
C ASN A 240 21.66 -7.75 -5.31
N PRO A 241 20.81 -6.83 -4.84
CA PRO A 241 20.60 -6.61 -3.42
C PRO A 241 19.85 -7.78 -2.78
N ALA A 242 20.32 -8.19 -1.60
CA ALA A 242 19.62 -9.19 -0.80
C ALA A 242 18.52 -8.57 0.10
N ILE A 243 18.75 -7.33 0.57
CA ILE A 243 17.75 -6.53 1.27
C ILE A 243 17.82 -5.10 0.76
N VAL A 244 16.69 -4.59 0.29
CA VAL A 244 16.50 -3.17 -0.02
C VAL A 244 15.92 -2.49 1.22
N HIS A 245 16.58 -1.41 1.66
CA HIS A 245 16.18 -0.66 2.85
C HIS A 245 15.78 0.77 2.47
N PHE A 246 14.51 1.07 2.58
CA PHE A 246 13.95 2.38 2.27
C PHE A 246 14.28 3.39 3.38
N THR A 247 15.56 3.71 3.52
CA THR A 247 16.05 4.69 4.50
C THR A 247 15.58 6.12 4.17
N THR A 248 15.68 7.05 5.13
CA THR A 248 15.33 8.48 4.95
C THR A 248 13.83 8.75 4.67
N HIS A 249 13.53 9.91 4.08
CA HIS A 249 12.16 10.35 3.77
C HIS A 249 11.64 9.82 2.43
N GLU A 250 12.51 9.34 1.56
CA GLU A 250 12.14 8.72 0.28
C GLU A 250 11.61 7.30 0.52
N LYS A 251 10.30 7.19 0.67
CA LYS A 251 9.61 5.92 0.95
C LYS A 251 8.68 5.56 -0.20
N PRO A 252 8.57 4.27 -0.60
CA PRO A 252 7.70 3.85 -1.71
C PRO A 252 6.20 4.12 -1.47
N TRP A 253 5.78 4.26 -0.22
CA TRP A 253 4.40 4.59 0.15
C TRP A 253 4.13 6.09 0.29
N LYS A 254 5.09 6.95 -0.06
CA LYS A 254 4.92 8.41 -0.08
C LYS A 254 4.71 8.92 -1.50
N THR A 255 3.98 10.01 -1.61
CA THR A 255 3.73 10.70 -2.89
C THR A 255 5.05 11.10 -3.56
N LEU A 256 5.12 10.94 -4.87
CA LEU A 256 6.26 11.29 -5.73
C LEU A 256 7.56 10.56 -5.39
N SER A 257 7.50 9.34 -4.89
CA SER A 257 8.69 8.53 -4.75
C SER A 257 9.24 8.12 -6.12
N GLU A 258 10.53 8.35 -6.34
CA GLU A 258 11.27 7.91 -7.54
C GLU A 258 12.16 6.68 -7.24
N HIS A 259 11.83 5.93 -6.19
CA HIS A 259 12.66 4.82 -5.76
C HIS A 259 12.64 3.68 -6.79
N PRO A 260 13.79 3.11 -7.25
CA PRO A 260 13.84 2.07 -8.28
C PRO A 260 13.10 0.77 -7.93
N TYR A 261 12.83 0.52 -6.66
CA TYR A 261 12.08 -0.64 -6.15
C TYR A 261 10.64 -0.28 -5.75
N LEU A 262 10.10 0.81 -6.31
CA LEU A 262 8.73 1.27 -6.06
C LEU A 262 7.71 0.24 -6.52
N ASP A 263 7.84 -0.23 -7.76
CA ASP A 263 6.91 -1.17 -8.37
C ASP A 263 6.91 -2.50 -7.61
N GLU A 264 8.09 -3.05 -7.26
CA GLU A 264 8.23 -4.27 -6.47
C GLU A 264 7.56 -4.13 -5.08
N TYR A 265 7.73 -2.99 -4.41
CA TYR A 265 7.06 -2.74 -3.14
C TYR A 265 5.52 -2.67 -3.28
N HIS A 266 5.02 -2.04 -4.35
CA HIS A 266 3.58 -1.92 -4.61
C HIS A 266 2.96 -3.27 -4.99
N GLU A 267 3.66 -4.14 -5.71
CA GLU A 267 3.22 -5.51 -5.99
C GLU A 267 3.02 -6.29 -4.69
N GLU A 268 4.01 -6.26 -3.79
CA GLU A 268 3.92 -6.92 -2.48
C GLU A 268 2.75 -6.40 -1.64
N LEU A 269 2.53 -5.09 -1.64
CA LEU A 269 1.43 -4.46 -0.93
C LEU A 269 0.06 -4.84 -1.53
N ASN A 270 -0.06 -4.86 -2.85
CA ASN A 270 -1.28 -5.29 -3.53
C ASN A 270 -1.63 -6.75 -3.23
N GLU A 271 -0.65 -7.64 -3.19
CA GLU A 271 -0.88 -9.04 -2.81
C GLU A 271 -1.36 -9.18 -1.36
N LEU A 272 -0.83 -8.38 -0.44
CA LEU A 272 -1.32 -8.34 0.93
C LEU A 272 -2.78 -7.91 1.01
N GLU A 273 -3.16 -6.85 0.29
CA GLU A 273 -4.55 -6.35 0.25
C GLU A 273 -5.52 -7.41 -0.30
N ILE A 274 -5.13 -8.10 -1.36
CA ILE A 274 -5.90 -9.21 -1.94
C ILE A 274 -6.16 -10.30 -0.90
N ASN A 275 -5.14 -10.70 -0.16
CA ASN A 275 -5.20 -11.81 0.79
C ASN A 275 -5.92 -11.46 2.11
N ARG A 276 -6.21 -10.19 2.37
CA ARG A 276 -6.97 -9.78 3.57
C ARG A 276 -8.43 -10.21 3.53
N GLY A 277 -9.00 -10.47 2.34
CA GLY A 277 -10.43 -10.81 2.16
C GLY A 277 -11.37 -9.66 2.49
N VAL A 278 -10.88 -8.41 2.43
CA VAL A 278 -11.64 -7.18 2.63
C VAL A 278 -11.66 -6.41 1.32
N VAL A 279 -12.85 -6.23 0.75
CA VAL A 279 -13.05 -5.49 -0.50
C VAL A 279 -13.46 -4.05 -0.19
N ASN A 280 -12.63 -3.10 -0.58
CA ASN A 280 -12.93 -1.68 -0.44
C ASN A 280 -13.66 -1.19 -1.70
N VAL A 281 -14.85 -0.64 -1.54
CA VAL A 281 -15.67 -0.09 -2.63
C VAL A 281 -15.85 1.40 -2.41
N ILE A 282 -15.50 2.20 -3.40
CA ILE A 282 -15.67 3.66 -3.41
C ILE A 282 -16.79 4.01 -4.36
N SER A 283 -17.67 4.93 -3.95
CA SER A 283 -18.73 5.49 -4.81
C SER A 283 -18.93 6.97 -4.49
N ALA A 284 -19.41 7.73 -5.46
CA ALA A 284 -19.84 9.11 -5.28
C ALA A 284 -21.32 9.25 -5.65
N ALA A 285 -22.11 9.94 -4.81
CA ALA A 285 -23.54 10.11 -5.04
C ALA A 285 -24.08 11.43 -4.49
N ASN A 286 -25.08 11.95 -5.19
CA ASN A 286 -26.01 12.96 -4.65
C ASN A 286 -27.35 12.32 -4.28
N SER A 287 -28.25 13.10 -3.65
CA SER A 287 -29.59 12.62 -3.22
C SER A 287 -30.40 11.95 -4.33
N ALA A 288 -30.28 12.42 -5.58
CA ALA A 288 -31.03 11.84 -6.70
C ALA A 288 -30.63 10.39 -7.03
N PHE A 289 -29.43 9.97 -6.65
CA PHE A 289 -28.87 8.64 -6.97
C PHE A 289 -28.72 7.74 -5.74
N VAL A 290 -29.13 8.16 -4.54
CA VAL A 290 -28.98 7.35 -3.30
C VAL A 290 -29.73 6.02 -3.38
N GLU A 291 -30.96 5.98 -3.91
CA GLU A 291 -31.69 4.71 -4.06
C GLU A 291 -31.02 3.77 -5.08
N ALA A 292 -30.42 4.32 -6.13
CA ALA A 292 -29.65 3.56 -7.11
C ALA A 292 -28.38 2.98 -6.47
N LEU A 293 -27.63 3.81 -5.74
CA LEU A 293 -26.44 3.40 -5.00
C LEU A 293 -26.76 2.31 -3.95
N ALA A 294 -27.83 2.50 -3.17
CA ALA A 294 -28.28 1.51 -2.20
C ALA A 294 -28.65 0.18 -2.86
N THR A 295 -29.26 0.23 -4.05
CA THR A 295 -29.56 -0.94 -4.88
C THR A 295 -28.28 -1.62 -5.37
N SER A 296 -27.27 -0.85 -5.79
CA SER A 296 -25.95 -1.33 -6.15
C SER A 296 -25.31 -2.10 -4.98
N TYR A 297 -25.28 -1.52 -3.78
CA TYR A 297 -24.72 -2.15 -2.58
C TYR A 297 -25.45 -3.44 -2.21
N ILE A 298 -26.78 -3.46 -2.26
CA ILE A 298 -27.57 -4.68 -2.06
C ILE A 298 -27.13 -5.75 -3.08
N SER A 299 -26.97 -5.39 -4.36
CA SER A 299 -26.58 -6.36 -5.38
C SER A 299 -25.21 -6.99 -5.11
N ILE A 300 -24.26 -6.23 -4.59
CA ILE A 300 -22.93 -6.73 -4.19
C ILE A 300 -23.08 -7.71 -3.01
N LEU A 301 -23.74 -7.29 -1.95
CA LEU A 301 -23.87 -8.04 -0.70
C LEU A 301 -24.72 -9.32 -0.84
N GLU A 302 -25.72 -9.31 -1.71
CA GLU A 302 -26.53 -10.51 -2.00
C GLU A 302 -25.80 -11.55 -2.86
N ASN A 303 -24.75 -11.16 -3.56
CA ASN A 303 -23.95 -12.07 -4.38
C ASN A 303 -22.67 -12.54 -3.67
N ASP A 304 -22.39 -12.06 -2.45
CA ASP A 304 -21.17 -12.41 -1.73
C ASP A 304 -21.37 -12.35 -0.21
N SER A 305 -21.31 -13.51 0.42
CA SER A 305 -21.36 -13.65 1.89
C SER A 305 -19.99 -13.97 2.51
N GLU A 306 -18.97 -14.20 1.70
CA GLU A 306 -17.66 -14.67 2.18
C GLU A 306 -16.69 -13.52 2.44
N ASN A 307 -16.68 -12.50 1.55
CA ASN A 307 -15.81 -11.35 1.72
C ASN A 307 -16.44 -10.29 2.63
N GLN A 308 -15.58 -9.53 3.32
CA GLN A 308 -15.97 -8.32 4.02
C GLN A 308 -15.96 -7.14 3.05
N TYR A 309 -16.95 -6.25 3.17
CA TYR A 309 -17.07 -5.06 2.33
C TYR A 309 -16.99 -3.78 3.13
N ASN A 310 -16.06 -2.90 2.78
CA ASN A 310 -16.00 -1.53 3.29
C ASN A 310 -16.43 -0.58 2.17
N PHE A 311 -17.59 0.03 2.33
CA PHE A 311 -18.08 1.05 1.39
C PHE A 311 -17.61 2.44 1.85
N TYR A 312 -17.02 3.20 0.95
CA TYR A 312 -16.59 4.57 1.12
C TYR A 312 -17.42 5.47 0.21
N LEU A 313 -18.31 6.25 0.80
CA LEU A 313 -19.17 7.15 0.06
C LEU A 313 -18.64 8.58 0.10
N LEU A 314 -18.46 9.16 -1.07
CA LEU A 314 -18.14 10.56 -1.32
C LEU A 314 -19.47 11.29 -1.62
N PRO A 315 -20.09 11.96 -0.63
CA PRO A 315 -21.42 12.52 -0.78
C PRO A 315 -21.38 13.90 -1.44
N ASP A 316 -22.37 14.16 -2.28
CA ASP A 316 -22.71 15.47 -2.80
C ASP A 316 -24.13 15.82 -2.31
N HIS A 317 -24.19 16.61 -1.23
CA HIS A 317 -25.44 17.11 -0.63
C HIS A 317 -26.48 16.02 -0.29
N LEU A 318 -26.09 15.04 0.56
CA LEU A 318 -27.02 14.04 1.09
C LEU A 318 -27.78 14.58 2.31
N ASP A 319 -29.09 14.32 2.35
CA ASP A 319 -29.93 14.67 3.48
C ASP A 319 -30.02 13.53 4.54
N GLN A 320 -30.77 13.75 5.62
CA GLN A 320 -30.94 12.77 6.69
C GLN A 320 -31.66 11.50 6.21
N ARG A 321 -32.61 11.63 5.27
CA ARG A 321 -33.35 10.48 4.70
C ARG A 321 -32.41 9.61 3.89
N ASP A 322 -31.53 10.20 3.10
CA ASP A 322 -30.54 9.50 2.30
C ASP A 322 -29.61 8.66 3.19
N MET A 323 -29.15 9.25 4.28
CA MET A 323 -28.30 8.57 5.27
C MET A 323 -29.02 7.41 5.96
N LEU A 324 -30.32 7.55 6.23
CA LEU A 324 -31.14 6.48 6.79
C LEU A 324 -31.33 5.31 5.81
N ILE A 325 -31.53 5.60 4.51
CA ILE A 325 -31.63 4.56 3.47
C ILE A 325 -30.34 3.72 3.44
N LEU A 326 -29.20 4.38 3.32
CA LEU A 326 -27.90 3.70 3.24
C LEU A 326 -27.58 2.93 4.52
N GLY A 327 -27.78 3.54 5.69
CA GLY A 327 -27.57 2.90 6.99
C GLY A 327 -28.46 1.66 7.17
N SER A 328 -29.75 1.78 6.78
CA SER A 328 -30.69 0.65 6.81
C SER A 328 -30.28 -0.50 5.92
N VAL A 329 -29.71 -0.23 4.76
CA VAL A 329 -29.21 -1.29 3.85
C VAL A 329 -28.01 -1.99 4.50
N ILE A 330 -27.00 -1.23 4.89
CA ILE A 330 -25.74 -1.80 5.42
C ILE A 330 -25.99 -2.60 6.71
N SER A 331 -26.86 -2.13 7.59
CA SER A 331 -27.13 -2.82 8.87
C SER A 331 -27.79 -4.20 8.74
N ARG A 332 -28.21 -4.60 7.54
CA ARG A 332 -28.77 -5.93 7.27
C ARG A 332 -27.72 -7.01 7.03
N TYR A 333 -26.45 -6.61 6.85
CA TYR A 333 -25.37 -7.49 6.43
C TYR A 333 -24.21 -7.39 7.41
N ASP A 334 -23.86 -8.50 8.07
CA ASP A 334 -22.78 -8.56 9.05
C ASP A 334 -21.39 -8.40 8.41
N ASN A 335 -21.31 -8.59 7.11
CA ASN A 335 -20.07 -8.48 6.32
C ASN A 335 -19.92 -7.12 5.63
N ALA A 336 -20.62 -6.08 6.07
CA ALA A 336 -20.59 -4.77 5.44
C ALA A 336 -20.39 -3.61 6.43
N SER A 337 -19.65 -2.60 6.00
CA SER A 337 -19.55 -1.31 6.69
C SER A 337 -19.64 -0.17 5.69
N ILE A 338 -20.07 1.02 6.13
CA ILE A 338 -20.08 2.24 5.32
C ILE A 338 -19.42 3.39 6.07
N LYS A 339 -18.54 4.11 5.37
CA LYS A 339 -17.91 5.33 5.84
C LYS A 339 -18.25 6.48 4.89
N ILE A 340 -18.80 7.54 5.45
CA ILE A 340 -19.04 8.78 4.71
C ILE A 340 -17.76 9.61 4.73
N VAL A 341 -17.25 9.96 3.55
CA VAL A 341 -15.99 10.67 3.37
C VAL A 341 -16.26 12.09 2.94
N LYS A 342 -15.98 13.05 3.80
CA LYS A 342 -16.20 14.47 3.51
C LYS A 342 -15.28 14.94 2.38
N VAL A 343 -15.86 15.54 1.34
CA VAL A 343 -15.14 16.15 0.22
C VAL A 343 -14.99 17.65 0.47
N ASP A 344 -13.80 18.19 0.28
CA ASP A 344 -13.60 19.65 0.23
C ASP A 344 -13.76 20.12 -1.23
N GLU A 345 -14.90 20.71 -1.52
CA GLU A 345 -15.26 21.18 -2.87
C GLU A 345 -14.34 22.29 -3.41
N LYS A 346 -13.57 22.95 -2.53
CA LYS A 346 -12.58 23.93 -2.97
C LYS A 346 -11.52 23.37 -3.89
N LEU A 347 -11.25 22.06 -3.75
CA LEU A 347 -10.32 21.34 -4.63
C LEU A 347 -10.82 21.25 -6.09
N LEU A 348 -12.11 21.52 -6.33
CA LEU A 348 -12.79 21.43 -7.61
C LEU A 348 -13.39 22.76 -8.08
N GLU A 349 -12.91 23.91 -7.58
CA GLU A 349 -13.45 25.24 -7.94
C GLU A 349 -13.42 25.52 -9.45
N ASN A 350 -12.43 24.96 -10.17
CA ASN A 350 -12.27 25.14 -11.60
C ASN A 350 -12.82 23.97 -12.43
N ALA A 351 -13.47 22.99 -11.82
CA ALA A 351 -14.04 21.87 -12.54
C ALA A 351 -15.23 22.33 -13.38
N VAL A 352 -15.23 21.98 -14.67
CA VAL A 352 -16.30 22.35 -15.59
C VAL A 352 -17.52 21.49 -15.32
N GLU A 353 -18.66 22.13 -15.05
CA GLU A 353 -19.96 21.48 -14.92
C GLU A 353 -20.77 21.61 -16.22
N SER A 354 -21.65 20.67 -16.45
CA SER A 354 -22.64 20.73 -17.54
C SER A 354 -23.99 20.23 -17.03
N ASP A 355 -25.05 20.43 -17.82
CA ASP A 355 -26.40 19.91 -17.51
C ASP A 355 -26.44 18.38 -17.27
N ARG A 356 -25.36 17.67 -17.59
CA ARG A 356 -25.25 16.22 -17.57
C ARG A 356 -24.26 15.68 -16.56
N ILE A 357 -23.26 16.47 -16.15
CA ILE A 357 -22.17 16.02 -15.29
C ILE A 357 -21.95 17.05 -14.20
N LEU A 358 -22.25 16.64 -12.98
CA LEU A 358 -22.13 17.42 -11.76
C LEU A 358 -20.72 17.29 -11.18
N LYS A 359 -20.36 18.16 -10.22
CA LYS A 359 -19.07 18.08 -9.48
C LYS A 359 -18.81 16.72 -8.86
N SER A 360 -19.86 16.03 -8.42
CA SER A 360 -19.75 14.69 -7.85
C SER A 360 -19.11 13.66 -8.78
N ALA A 361 -19.18 13.85 -10.10
CA ALA A 361 -18.44 12.99 -11.04
C ALA A 361 -16.91 13.10 -10.87
N TYR A 362 -16.41 14.29 -10.48
CA TYR A 362 -14.98 14.50 -10.23
C TYR A 362 -14.51 13.97 -8.89
N TYR A 363 -15.42 13.61 -7.96
CA TYR A 363 -15.04 13.15 -6.62
C TYR A 363 -14.19 11.86 -6.67
N ARG A 364 -14.36 11.01 -7.71
CA ARG A 364 -13.52 9.83 -7.92
C ARG A 364 -12.04 10.16 -8.06
N ILE A 365 -11.71 11.35 -8.58
CA ILE A 365 -10.32 11.82 -8.75
C ILE A 365 -9.70 12.12 -7.38
N LEU A 366 -10.50 12.63 -6.43
CA LEU A 366 -10.05 13.00 -5.09
C LEU A 366 -9.99 11.82 -4.12
N ALA A 367 -10.68 10.72 -4.44
CA ALA A 367 -10.82 9.57 -3.54
C ALA A 367 -9.50 9.04 -2.98
N PRO A 368 -8.41 8.89 -3.77
CA PRO A 368 -7.14 8.39 -3.26
C PRO A 368 -6.51 9.28 -2.19
N GLU A 369 -6.67 10.60 -2.29
CA GLU A 369 -6.14 11.56 -1.31
C GLU A 369 -7.00 11.62 -0.04
N LEU A 370 -8.31 11.43 -0.20
CA LEU A 370 -9.27 11.44 0.91
C LEU A 370 -9.21 10.14 1.74
N LEU A 371 -8.62 9.08 1.19
CA LEU A 371 -8.50 7.75 1.78
C LEU A 371 -7.04 7.32 1.94
N PRO A 372 -6.21 8.06 2.69
CA PRO A 372 -4.76 7.82 2.75
C PRO A 372 -4.38 6.45 3.34
N ASN A 373 -5.28 5.83 4.10
CA ASN A 373 -5.06 4.52 4.75
C ASN A 373 -5.63 3.35 3.95
N ILE A 374 -6.12 3.58 2.73
CA ILE A 374 -6.62 2.54 1.83
C ILE A 374 -5.64 2.41 0.67
N ASN A 375 -5.22 1.18 0.42
CA ASN A 375 -4.18 0.89 -0.56
C ASN A 375 -4.77 0.44 -1.91
N ARG A 376 -5.95 -0.23 -1.87
CA ARG A 376 -6.62 -0.77 -3.04
C ARG A 376 -8.13 -0.61 -2.91
N ALA A 377 -8.82 -0.27 -3.98
CA ALA A 377 -10.26 -0.16 -3.99
C ALA A 377 -10.87 -0.41 -5.38
N ILE A 378 -12.15 -0.80 -5.39
CA ILE A 378 -12.98 -0.80 -6.59
C ILE A 378 -13.83 0.48 -6.55
N TYR A 379 -13.69 1.35 -7.52
CA TYR A 379 -14.63 2.45 -7.74
C TYR A 379 -15.81 1.95 -8.57
N LEU A 380 -17.03 2.29 -8.13
CA LEU A 380 -18.29 1.95 -8.84
C LEU A 380 -19.19 3.17 -8.90
N ASP A 381 -19.71 3.45 -10.10
CA ASP A 381 -20.81 4.39 -10.29
C ASP A 381 -22.11 3.87 -9.66
N CYS A 382 -23.01 4.77 -9.29
CA CYS A 382 -24.28 4.45 -8.60
C CYS A 382 -25.23 3.58 -9.43
N ASP A 383 -25.10 3.59 -10.74
CA ASP A 383 -25.95 2.89 -11.70
C ASP A 383 -25.33 1.57 -12.19
N ILE A 384 -24.49 0.95 -11.35
CA ILE A 384 -23.91 -0.37 -11.59
C ILE A 384 -24.57 -1.41 -10.67
N ILE A 385 -24.95 -2.55 -11.23
CA ILE A 385 -25.48 -3.70 -10.51
C ILE A 385 -24.53 -4.88 -10.63
N ALA A 386 -24.16 -5.47 -9.50
CA ALA A 386 -23.40 -6.70 -9.46
C ALA A 386 -24.31 -7.90 -9.73
N ASN A 387 -23.91 -8.76 -10.67
CA ASN A 387 -24.58 -10.01 -11.01
C ASN A 387 -23.73 -11.23 -10.60
N THR A 388 -22.68 -10.99 -9.83
CA THR A 388 -21.74 -11.96 -9.26
C THR A 388 -21.04 -11.34 -8.05
N ASN A 389 -20.25 -12.14 -7.29
CA ASN A 389 -19.33 -11.59 -6.32
C ASN A 389 -18.18 -10.80 -6.99
N LEU A 390 -17.51 -9.96 -6.23
CA LEU A 390 -16.40 -9.14 -6.72
C LEU A 390 -15.02 -9.79 -6.51
N HIS A 391 -14.98 -11.03 -6.03
CA HIS A 391 -13.74 -11.71 -5.64
C HIS A 391 -12.72 -11.79 -6.78
N ASP A 392 -13.14 -12.30 -7.95
CA ASP A 392 -12.24 -12.43 -9.11
C ASP A 392 -11.72 -11.07 -9.60
N LEU A 393 -12.58 -10.02 -9.55
CA LEU A 393 -12.17 -8.66 -9.88
C LEU A 393 -11.16 -8.14 -8.86
N TRP A 394 -11.44 -8.35 -7.57
CA TRP A 394 -10.57 -7.94 -6.47
C TRP A 394 -9.19 -8.60 -6.53
N GLN A 395 -9.12 -9.87 -6.95
CA GLN A 395 -7.87 -10.62 -7.08
C GLN A 395 -7.06 -10.31 -8.35
N THR A 396 -7.59 -9.50 -9.27
CA THR A 396 -6.87 -9.17 -10.52
C THR A 396 -5.55 -8.47 -10.21
N SER A 397 -4.43 -9.02 -10.65
CA SER A 397 -3.13 -8.33 -10.60
C SER A 397 -3.17 -7.10 -11.52
N LEU A 398 -2.68 -5.97 -11.05
CA LEU A 398 -2.59 -4.75 -11.85
C LEU A 398 -1.33 -4.66 -12.73
N GLU A 399 -0.42 -5.61 -12.60
CA GLU A 399 0.79 -5.74 -13.44
C GLU A 399 1.60 -4.43 -13.53
N GLY A 400 1.72 -3.71 -12.41
CA GLY A 400 2.40 -2.40 -12.32
C GLY A 400 1.58 -1.21 -12.85
N ASN A 401 0.33 -1.43 -13.29
CA ASN A 401 -0.56 -0.34 -13.69
C ASN A 401 -1.21 0.34 -12.49
N VAL A 402 -1.59 1.61 -12.66
CA VAL A 402 -2.28 2.40 -11.63
C VAL A 402 -3.70 1.91 -11.40
N LEU A 403 -4.36 1.44 -12.47
CA LEU A 403 -5.71 0.91 -12.38
C LEU A 403 -5.99 -0.17 -13.43
N ALA A 404 -7.06 -0.93 -13.24
CA ALA A 404 -7.67 -1.77 -14.25
C ALA A 404 -9.09 -1.29 -14.54
N ALA A 405 -9.48 -1.27 -15.80
CA ALA A 405 -10.79 -0.82 -16.27
C ALA A 405 -11.22 -1.53 -17.55
N VAL A 406 -12.41 -1.24 -18.02
CA VAL A 406 -12.94 -1.72 -19.30
C VAL A 406 -12.91 -0.59 -20.32
N GLU A 407 -12.51 -0.91 -21.55
CA GLU A 407 -12.55 0.04 -22.67
C GLU A 407 -13.97 0.59 -22.87
N ASP A 408 -14.07 1.89 -23.13
CA ASP A 408 -15.37 2.53 -23.42
C ASP A 408 -15.86 2.10 -24.80
N ALA A 409 -17.03 1.47 -24.83
CA ALA A 409 -17.59 0.87 -26.05
C ALA A 409 -18.03 1.89 -27.09
N GLY A 410 -18.24 3.14 -26.70
CA GLY A 410 -18.78 4.19 -27.58
C GLY A 410 -17.74 5.18 -28.10
N PHE A 411 -16.53 5.22 -27.49
CA PHE A 411 -15.58 6.31 -27.68
C PHE A 411 -14.13 5.85 -27.83
N HIS A 412 -13.91 4.87 -28.70
CA HIS A 412 -12.60 4.24 -28.94
C HIS A 412 -11.50 5.20 -29.44
N ASP A 413 -11.90 6.24 -30.18
CA ASP A 413 -11.02 7.22 -30.82
C ASP A 413 -10.89 8.53 -29.99
N ARG A 414 -11.36 8.52 -28.75
CA ARG A 414 -11.45 9.74 -27.94
C ARG A 414 -10.09 10.34 -27.61
N LEU A 415 -9.05 9.54 -27.42
CA LEU A 415 -7.68 10.02 -27.18
C LEU A 415 -7.17 10.88 -28.33
N GLU A 416 -7.44 10.45 -29.59
CA GLU A 416 -7.07 11.20 -30.79
C GLU A 416 -7.77 12.55 -30.84
N HIS A 417 -9.09 12.57 -30.52
CA HIS A 417 -9.87 13.82 -30.48
C HIS A 417 -9.40 14.80 -29.40
N MET A 418 -8.79 14.30 -28.33
CA MET A 418 -8.15 15.15 -27.31
C MET A 418 -6.73 15.60 -27.70
N GLY A 419 -6.19 15.13 -28.85
CA GLY A 419 -4.86 15.43 -29.31
C GLY A 419 -3.76 14.74 -28.53
N ILE A 420 -4.05 13.57 -27.93
CA ILE A 420 -3.08 12.78 -27.19
C ILE A 420 -2.36 11.85 -28.16
N THR A 421 -1.04 11.99 -28.24
CA THR A 421 -0.20 11.06 -29.02
C THR A 421 -0.02 9.78 -28.23
N HIS A 422 -0.41 8.66 -28.81
CA HIS A 422 -0.34 7.34 -28.17
C HIS A 422 -0.04 6.22 -29.16
N ASP A 423 0.53 5.11 -28.68
CA ASP A 423 0.82 3.90 -29.44
C ASP A 423 -0.30 2.86 -29.22
N ASN A 424 -1.42 2.99 -29.96
CA ASN A 424 -2.57 2.09 -29.85
C ASN A 424 -3.18 1.98 -28.44
N SER A 425 -2.95 2.93 -27.54
CA SER A 425 -3.59 2.99 -26.25
C SER A 425 -5.11 3.11 -26.39
N LYS A 426 -5.84 2.55 -25.45
CA LYS A 426 -7.30 2.55 -25.44
C LYS A 426 -7.84 3.61 -24.49
N TYR A 427 -9.08 4.00 -24.70
CA TYR A 427 -9.82 4.90 -23.84
C TYR A 427 -10.75 4.08 -22.92
N PHE A 428 -10.61 4.19 -21.60
CA PHE A 428 -11.40 3.42 -20.65
C PHE A 428 -12.64 4.18 -20.17
N ASN A 429 -13.66 3.41 -19.81
CA ASN A 429 -14.85 3.91 -19.13
C ASN A 429 -14.57 4.01 -17.62
N SER A 430 -14.75 5.19 -17.03
CA SER A 430 -14.41 5.50 -15.63
C SER A 430 -15.46 5.05 -14.60
N GLY A 431 -16.58 4.49 -15.03
CA GLY A 431 -17.67 4.08 -14.13
C GLY A 431 -17.34 2.85 -13.27
N MET A 432 -16.40 2.02 -13.71
CA MET A 432 -15.82 0.94 -12.92
C MET A 432 -14.31 0.94 -13.08
N MET A 433 -13.59 1.04 -11.96
CA MET A 433 -12.13 1.00 -11.91
C MET A 433 -11.67 0.19 -10.71
N LEU A 434 -10.76 -0.75 -10.90
CA LEU A 434 -9.99 -1.34 -9.82
C LEU A 434 -8.69 -0.54 -9.68
N ILE A 435 -8.45 0.09 -8.54
CA ILE A 435 -7.43 1.13 -8.39
C ILE A 435 -6.39 0.72 -7.36
N ASP A 436 -5.11 0.85 -7.72
CA ASP A 436 -3.99 0.94 -6.78
C ASP A 436 -3.88 2.39 -6.28
N LEU A 437 -4.42 2.64 -5.09
CA LEU A 437 -4.44 3.98 -4.50
C LEU A 437 -3.05 4.45 -4.07
N VAL A 438 -2.12 3.53 -3.82
CA VAL A 438 -0.73 3.86 -3.48
C VAL A 438 0.01 4.33 -4.72
N SER A 439 -0.07 3.56 -5.81
CA SER A 439 0.49 3.97 -7.11
C SER A 439 -0.11 5.29 -7.60
N TRP A 440 -1.42 5.47 -7.43
CA TRP A 440 -2.10 6.73 -7.77
C TRP A 440 -1.52 7.92 -7.00
N ARG A 441 -1.38 7.81 -5.68
CA ARG A 441 -0.79 8.88 -4.84
C ARG A 441 0.69 9.11 -5.16
N SER A 442 1.48 8.03 -5.27
CA SER A 442 2.92 8.13 -5.53
C SER A 442 3.24 8.81 -6.86
N GLN A 443 2.37 8.63 -7.87
CA GLN A 443 2.49 9.26 -9.18
C GLN A 443 1.77 10.63 -9.27
N ALA A 444 1.24 11.15 -8.15
CA ALA A 444 0.49 12.41 -8.06
C ALA A 444 -0.63 12.52 -9.10
N VAL A 445 -1.33 11.42 -9.37
CA VAL A 445 -2.36 11.35 -10.43
C VAL A 445 -3.45 12.38 -10.20
N THR A 446 -3.94 12.54 -8.96
CA THR A 446 -4.95 13.55 -8.62
C THR A 446 -4.53 14.95 -9.10
N GLN A 447 -3.33 15.41 -8.74
CA GLN A 447 -2.85 16.74 -9.13
C GLN A 447 -2.73 16.87 -10.65
N ARG A 448 -2.14 15.86 -11.31
CA ARG A 448 -1.96 15.87 -12.78
C ARG A 448 -3.29 15.92 -13.53
N VAL A 449 -4.31 15.20 -13.04
CA VAL A 449 -5.66 15.20 -13.61
C VAL A 449 -6.34 16.56 -13.41
N LEU A 450 -6.26 17.14 -12.20
CA LEU A 450 -6.81 18.48 -11.93
C LEU A 450 -6.10 19.57 -12.76
N ASP A 451 -4.80 19.49 -12.90
CA ASP A 451 -4.03 20.40 -13.76
C ASP A 451 -4.46 20.28 -15.23
N TYR A 452 -4.71 19.06 -15.71
CA TYR A 452 -5.19 18.83 -17.07
C TYR A 452 -6.59 19.44 -17.27
N ILE A 453 -7.50 19.26 -16.32
CA ILE A 453 -8.85 19.85 -16.35
C ILE A 453 -8.76 21.37 -16.44
N ASN A 454 -7.92 21.99 -15.62
CA ASN A 454 -7.78 23.45 -15.57
C ASN A 454 -7.18 24.05 -16.85
N HIS A 455 -6.29 23.32 -17.53
CA HIS A 455 -5.59 23.83 -18.71
C HIS A 455 -6.23 23.43 -20.05
N ASN A 456 -7.18 22.49 -20.07
CA ASN A 456 -7.77 21.96 -21.30
C ASN A 456 -9.31 21.80 -21.21
N PRO A 457 -10.07 22.77 -20.66
CA PRO A 457 -11.52 22.61 -20.48
C PRO A 457 -12.26 22.37 -21.79
N GLU A 458 -11.76 22.93 -22.91
CA GLU A 458 -12.35 22.79 -24.24
C GLU A 458 -12.23 21.39 -24.84
N LYS A 459 -11.32 20.55 -24.30
CA LYS A 459 -11.12 19.18 -24.75
C LYS A 459 -12.02 18.17 -24.00
N LEU A 460 -12.62 18.60 -22.89
CA LEU A 460 -13.37 17.74 -21.99
C LEU A 460 -14.83 17.60 -22.42
N ARG A 461 -15.14 16.54 -23.18
CA ARG A 461 -16.50 16.16 -23.54
C ARG A 461 -17.16 15.28 -22.47
N PHE A 462 -16.37 14.40 -21.87
CA PHE A 462 -16.76 13.47 -20.81
C PHE A 462 -16.02 13.79 -19.52
N HIS A 463 -15.71 15.03 -19.32
CA HIS A 463 -15.21 15.67 -18.08
C HIS A 463 -14.13 14.86 -17.36
N ASP A 464 -14.46 14.22 -16.23
CA ASP A 464 -13.56 13.40 -15.41
C ASP A 464 -12.97 12.22 -16.19
N GLN A 465 -13.79 11.52 -16.99
CA GLN A 465 -13.35 10.39 -17.79
C GLN A 465 -12.29 10.79 -18.82
N ASP A 466 -12.50 11.92 -19.51
CA ASP A 466 -11.52 12.46 -20.47
C ASP A 466 -10.19 12.81 -19.77
N ALA A 467 -10.27 13.50 -18.63
CA ALA A 467 -9.09 13.94 -17.90
C ALA A 467 -8.30 12.75 -17.32
N LEU A 468 -8.99 11.73 -16.79
CA LEU A 468 -8.37 10.50 -16.31
C LEU A 468 -7.67 9.76 -17.46
N ASN A 469 -8.33 9.61 -18.60
CA ASN A 469 -7.74 8.97 -19.75
C ASN A 469 -6.57 9.76 -20.35
N ALA A 470 -6.59 11.10 -20.28
CA ALA A 470 -5.48 11.93 -20.75
C ALA A 470 -4.19 11.69 -19.94
N ILE A 471 -4.32 11.39 -18.67
CA ILE A 471 -3.18 11.21 -17.75
C ILE A 471 -2.74 9.74 -17.63
N LEU A 472 -3.67 8.81 -17.82
CA LEU A 472 -3.47 7.38 -17.54
C LEU A 472 -3.57 6.48 -18.78
N TYR A 473 -3.59 7.03 -20.01
CA TYR A 473 -3.81 6.27 -21.25
C TYR A 473 -2.87 5.06 -21.45
N ASP A 474 -1.68 5.09 -20.84
CA ASP A 474 -0.63 4.06 -20.89
C ASP A 474 -0.39 3.36 -19.53
N LYS A 475 -1.25 3.60 -18.52
CA LYS A 475 -1.07 3.17 -17.12
C LYS A 475 -2.25 2.37 -16.58
N TRP A 476 -3.00 1.70 -17.44
CA TRP A 476 -4.15 0.91 -17.03
C TRP A 476 -4.19 -0.47 -17.67
N LEU A 477 -4.64 -1.46 -16.90
CA LEU A 477 -4.83 -2.83 -17.32
C LEU A 477 -6.22 -3.02 -17.94
N HIS A 478 -6.29 -3.67 -19.08
CA HIS A 478 -7.54 -3.94 -19.80
C HIS A 478 -8.27 -5.12 -19.19
N LEU A 479 -9.49 -4.89 -18.70
CA LEU A 479 -10.39 -5.93 -18.21
C LEU A 479 -11.33 -6.42 -19.31
N HIS A 480 -11.80 -7.67 -19.15
CA HIS A 480 -12.87 -8.19 -19.99
C HIS A 480 -14.15 -7.34 -19.83
N PRO A 481 -14.86 -6.98 -20.92
CA PRO A 481 -16.05 -6.11 -20.87
C PRO A 481 -17.17 -6.58 -19.93
N LYS A 482 -17.21 -7.86 -19.56
CA LYS A 482 -18.17 -8.37 -18.55
C LYS A 482 -18.08 -7.67 -17.19
N TRP A 483 -16.93 -7.06 -16.86
CA TRP A 483 -16.72 -6.33 -15.61
C TRP A 483 -17.21 -4.86 -15.66
N ASN A 484 -17.62 -4.40 -16.82
CA ASN A 484 -18.33 -3.13 -17.01
C ASN A 484 -19.19 -3.27 -18.25
N ALA A 485 -20.28 -4.05 -18.13
CA ALA A 485 -21.20 -4.32 -19.24
C ALA A 485 -22.04 -3.08 -19.54
N GLN A 486 -21.44 -2.15 -20.29
CA GLN A 486 -22.03 -0.88 -20.67
C GLN A 486 -23.30 -1.06 -21.51
N SER A 487 -24.26 -0.17 -21.34
CA SER A 487 -25.56 -0.24 -22.07
C SER A 487 -25.38 -0.39 -23.59
N ASN A 488 -24.38 0.24 -24.19
CA ASN A 488 -24.09 0.13 -25.61
C ASN A 488 -23.71 -1.30 -26.04
N ILE A 489 -22.99 -2.03 -25.19
CA ILE A 489 -22.62 -3.44 -25.42
C ILE A 489 -23.87 -4.33 -25.28
N VAL A 490 -24.62 -4.12 -24.19
CA VAL A 490 -25.75 -4.96 -23.79
C VAL A 490 -26.94 -4.82 -24.76
N LEU A 491 -27.19 -3.60 -25.26
CA LEU A 491 -28.23 -3.31 -26.23
C LEU A 491 -27.86 -3.66 -27.68
N ASP A 492 -26.62 -4.13 -27.92
CA ASP A 492 -26.05 -4.36 -29.25
C ASP A 492 -26.15 -3.13 -30.16
N ALA A 493 -25.96 -1.95 -29.55
CA ALA A 493 -26.18 -0.66 -30.19
C ALA A 493 -25.01 -0.16 -31.04
N LEU A 494 -23.85 -0.83 -30.96
CA LEU A 494 -22.61 -0.41 -31.63
C LEU A 494 -21.95 -1.59 -32.35
N VAL A 495 -21.38 -1.27 -33.51
CA VAL A 495 -20.48 -2.21 -34.20
C VAL A 495 -19.09 -2.05 -33.53
N PRO A 496 -18.53 -3.12 -32.99
CA PRO A 496 -17.19 -3.03 -32.38
C PRO A 496 -16.13 -2.58 -33.39
N PRO A 497 -15.17 -1.72 -33.03
CA PRO A 497 -14.15 -1.20 -33.96
C PRO A 497 -13.12 -2.26 -34.36
N ARG A 498 -13.05 -3.36 -33.62
CA ARG A 498 -12.09 -4.45 -33.83
C ARG A 498 -12.79 -5.80 -33.73
N THR A 499 -12.40 -6.75 -34.59
CA THR A 499 -13.02 -8.09 -34.68
C THR A 499 -12.92 -8.90 -33.38
N GLU A 500 -11.85 -8.72 -32.61
CA GLU A 500 -11.68 -9.37 -31.30
C GLU A 500 -12.77 -8.99 -30.29
N LEU A 501 -13.26 -7.75 -30.34
CA LEU A 501 -14.34 -7.28 -29.46
C LEU A 501 -15.70 -7.91 -29.76
N LEU A 502 -15.93 -8.42 -30.98
CA LEU A 502 -17.19 -9.09 -31.33
C LEU A 502 -17.48 -10.26 -30.39
N LYS A 503 -16.46 -11.12 -30.17
CA LYS A 503 -16.58 -12.27 -29.26
C LYS A 503 -16.76 -11.82 -27.82
N LEU A 504 -15.93 -10.88 -27.35
CA LEU A 504 -15.98 -10.37 -25.98
C LEU A 504 -17.31 -9.68 -25.65
N TYR A 505 -17.89 -8.96 -26.62
CA TYR A 505 -19.19 -8.31 -26.44
C TYR A 505 -20.34 -9.34 -26.44
N ALA A 506 -20.27 -10.39 -27.28
CA ALA A 506 -21.22 -11.48 -27.24
C ALA A 506 -21.23 -12.20 -25.89
N GLU A 507 -20.03 -12.58 -25.38
CA GLU A 507 -19.87 -13.18 -24.06
C GLU A 507 -20.37 -12.26 -22.94
N THR A 508 -20.16 -10.95 -23.07
CA THR A 508 -20.63 -9.95 -22.11
C THR A 508 -22.17 -9.85 -22.08
N ARG A 509 -22.82 -9.91 -23.26
CA ARG A 509 -24.28 -9.90 -23.34
C ARG A 509 -24.91 -11.13 -22.69
N GLU A 510 -24.26 -12.29 -22.81
CA GLU A 510 -24.77 -13.54 -22.23
C GLU A 510 -24.56 -13.61 -20.71
N ASN A 511 -23.42 -13.14 -20.21
CA ASN A 511 -23.05 -13.27 -18.80
C ASN A 511 -22.32 -12.03 -18.27
N PRO A 512 -22.99 -10.88 -18.15
CA PRO A 512 -22.39 -9.70 -17.54
C PRO A 512 -22.16 -9.94 -16.05
N LYS A 513 -20.97 -9.55 -15.56
CA LYS A 513 -20.60 -9.61 -14.14
C LYS A 513 -21.02 -8.34 -13.40
N LEU A 514 -20.68 -7.17 -13.97
CA LEU A 514 -21.18 -5.87 -13.52
C LEU A 514 -21.97 -5.24 -14.68
N ILE A 515 -23.23 -4.91 -14.42
CA ILE A 515 -24.14 -4.31 -15.40
C ILE A 515 -24.16 -2.82 -15.18
N HIS A 516 -23.67 -2.04 -16.14
CA HIS A 516 -23.59 -0.60 -16.05
C HIS A 516 -24.68 0.06 -16.92
N PHE A 517 -25.67 0.65 -16.28
CA PHE A 517 -26.77 1.35 -16.94
C PHE A 517 -26.36 2.76 -17.35
N CYS A 518 -25.22 2.88 -18.07
CA CYS A 518 -24.74 4.17 -18.57
C CYS A 518 -25.72 4.75 -19.61
N GLY A 519 -25.71 6.10 -19.74
CA GLY A 519 -26.62 6.82 -20.61
C GLY A 519 -27.84 7.42 -19.89
N HIS A 520 -28.77 8.01 -20.66
CA HIS A 520 -29.86 8.81 -20.08
C HIS A 520 -31.01 7.99 -19.53
N VAL A 521 -31.38 6.90 -20.21
CA VAL A 521 -32.48 6.04 -19.78
C VAL A 521 -31.96 5.05 -18.75
N LYS A 522 -32.44 5.19 -17.52
CA LYS A 522 -32.04 4.36 -16.39
C LYS A 522 -33.02 3.21 -16.15
N PRO A 523 -32.64 2.12 -15.47
CA PRO A 523 -33.51 0.96 -15.25
C PRO A 523 -34.72 1.27 -14.38
N TRP A 524 -34.74 2.36 -13.66
CA TRP A 524 -35.89 2.83 -12.86
C TRP A 524 -36.85 3.75 -13.65
N HIS A 525 -36.52 4.11 -14.88
CA HIS A 525 -37.43 4.88 -15.74
C HIS A 525 -38.43 3.93 -16.42
N ALA A 526 -39.68 4.38 -16.56
CA ALA A 526 -40.77 3.58 -17.14
C ALA A 526 -40.53 3.18 -18.61
N GLU A 527 -39.80 4.00 -19.34
CA GLU A 527 -39.40 3.79 -20.73
C GLU A 527 -38.18 2.87 -20.92
N SER A 528 -37.59 2.35 -19.83
CA SER A 528 -36.41 1.51 -19.92
C SER A 528 -36.68 0.22 -20.73
N LYS A 529 -35.90 0.04 -21.79
CA LYS A 529 -35.85 -1.18 -22.61
C LYS A 529 -34.58 -2.00 -22.39
N HIS A 530 -33.83 -1.69 -21.34
CA HIS A 530 -32.57 -2.38 -21.05
C HIS A 530 -32.85 -3.84 -20.66
N PRO A 531 -32.18 -4.84 -21.28
CA PRO A 531 -32.47 -6.27 -21.04
C PRO A 531 -32.39 -6.69 -19.59
N TYR A 532 -31.53 -6.02 -18.81
CA TYR A 532 -31.31 -6.29 -17.40
C TYR A 532 -32.10 -5.37 -16.43
N THR A 533 -33.12 -4.65 -16.92
CA THR A 533 -34.02 -3.84 -16.06
C THR A 533 -34.61 -4.69 -14.92
N ASN A 534 -35.03 -5.92 -15.20
CA ASN A 534 -35.59 -6.80 -14.19
C ASN A 534 -34.56 -7.24 -13.12
N VAL A 535 -33.28 -7.33 -13.46
CA VAL A 535 -32.20 -7.62 -12.51
C VAL A 535 -32.05 -6.44 -11.54
N TYR A 536 -32.05 -5.22 -12.05
CA TYR A 536 -32.05 -4.03 -11.20
C TYR A 536 -33.27 -4.02 -10.27
N LEU A 537 -34.47 -4.19 -10.80
CA LEU A 537 -35.71 -4.15 -10.02
C LEU A 537 -35.78 -5.25 -8.95
N LYS A 538 -35.17 -6.41 -9.17
CA LYS A 538 -35.04 -7.48 -8.16
C LYS A 538 -34.34 -6.98 -6.91
N TYR A 539 -33.20 -6.29 -7.05
CA TYR A 539 -32.45 -5.75 -5.90
C TYR A 539 -33.10 -4.47 -5.35
N ASN A 540 -33.65 -3.62 -6.20
CA ASN A 540 -34.32 -2.40 -5.78
C ASN A 540 -35.54 -2.68 -4.86
N LYS A 541 -36.29 -3.73 -5.10
CA LYS A 541 -37.39 -4.16 -4.21
C LYS A 541 -36.92 -4.40 -2.78
N LYS A 542 -35.67 -4.88 -2.60
CA LYS A 542 -35.10 -5.16 -1.29
C LYS A 542 -34.80 -3.90 -0.46
N LEU A 543 -34.78 -2.71 -1.07
CA LEU A 543 -34.67 -1.45 -0.30
C LEU A 543 -35.80 -1.30 0.73
N ARG A 544 -36.99 -1.85 0.45
CA ARG A 544 -38.19 -1.73 1.28
C ARG A 544 -38.39 -2.89 2.25
N GLU A 545 -37.50 -3.86 2.27
CA GLU A 545 -37.54 -4.95 3.23
C GLU A 545 -37.14 -4.46 4.62
N PRO A 546 -37.83 -4.91 5.69
CA PRO A 546 -37.45 -4.54 7.05
C PRO A 546 -36.06 -5.06 7.41
N VAL A 547 -35.40 -4.36 8.33
CA VAL A 547 -34.14 -4.84 8.93
C VAL A 547 -34.45 -6.18 9.62
N ARG A 548 -33.72 -7.22 9.32
CA ARG A 548 -33.84 -8.51 10.02
C ARG A 548 -33.44 -8.26 11.50
N THR A 549 -34.41 -8.41 12.39
CA THR A 549 -34.22 -8.30 13.85
C THR A 549 -33.51 -9.55 14.37
#